data_9e3410e17ff561b4729a16e3db6af55c
#
_entry.id   9e3410e17ff561b4729a16e3db6af55c
#
_cell.length_a   1.000
_cell.length_b   1.000
_cell.length_c   1.000
_cell.angle_alpha   90.00
_cell.angle_beta   90.00
_cell.angle_gamma   90.00
#
_symmetry.space_group_name_H-M   'P 1'
#
loop_
_entity.id
_entity.type
_entity.pdbx_description
1 polymer ?
#
loop_
_entity_poly.entity_id
_entity_poly.type
_entity_poly.pdbx_seq_one_letter_code
_entity_poly.pdbx_strand_id
1 'polypeptide(L)'
;MTNVTVTDNCKIAKFPAPEGDYRQIVLDYMKKMSQIKWTPKETFTITKKGPRSNVNLTYEKGKTYYGVTYSGTKCTLDQFEQLVHDGVFHNNGEYFDEVVGNHCSSSISTALQQLISNGGIGGTKPQKWYPGIFKFTNDIKIPYEYFGDDYSSFDIWDFNSKLKIFEGYSLLKSADILYYCKPGAGHVRMVYGDAEVVYDENGMIDGEKSTVSVIEQTNAWDKTVEVNTTWFVGRKYTFEKLYEKHFMPITLEFYSNGDVPKDAYVILDEKNSPSSIKGGLSGKITSTFPLNYAYATVKNSDGSIVRSSLKNNFTNVYELKLADMNSDLDLSSLAKGSYTYTLRVAIARGGADLESFDFVI
;
A
#
# COMPACT_ATOMS: atom_id res chain seq x y z
N MET A 1 18.18 -2.41 -8.90
CA MET A 1 18.49 -1.02 -8.49
C MET A 1 17.76 -0.07 -9.42
N THR A 2 17.15 0.97 -8.88
CA THR A 2 16.51 2.02 -9.68
C THR A 2 17.60 2.88 -10.32
N ASN A 3 17.56 3.03 -11.63
CA ASN A 3 18.52 3.85 -12.36
C ASN A 3 17.84 5.15 -12.80
N VAL A 4 18.45 6.30 -12.48
CA VAL A 4 18.02 7.59 -12.98
C VAL A 4 18.87 7.95 -14.19
N THR A 5 18.23 8.11 -15.34
CA THR A 5 18.86 8.58 -16.57
C THR A 5 18.54 10.06 -16.78
N VAL A 6 19.55 10.85 -17.10
CA VAL A 6 19.42 12.28 -17.38
C VAL A 6 19.56 12.47 -18.89
N THR A 7 18.54 13.07 -19.49
CA THR A 7 18.59 13.55 -20.89
C THR A 7 18.72 15.07 -20.91
N ASP A 8 18.83 15.68 -22.10
CA ASP A 8 18.96 17.13 -22.21
C ASP A 8 17.79 17.89 -21.57
N ASN A 9 16.57 17.33 -21.66
CA ASN A 9 15.34 17.99 -21.22
C ASN A 9 14.62 17.32 -20.04
N CYS A 10 14.88 16.05 -19.73
CA CYS A 10 14.14 15.35 -18.68
C CYS A 10 15.04 14.45 -17.82
N LYS A 11 14.50 14.00 -16.68
CA LYS A 11 15.09 12.95 -15.86
C LYS A 11 14.12 11.78 -15.78
N ILE A 12 14.64 10.57 -15.95
CA ILE A 12 13.86 9.34 -16.03
C ILE A 12 14.37 8.35 -14.97
N ALA A 13 13.54 8.03 -14.01
CA ALA A 13 13.77 6.89 -13.10
C ALA A 13 13.11 5.65 -13.68
N LYS A 14 13.89 4.59 -13.87
CA LYS A 14 13.42 3.27 -14.30
C LYS A 14 13.37 2.33 -13.09
N PHE A 15 12.23 1.71 -12.88
CA PHE A 15 12.01 0.65 -11.90
C PHE A 15 11.80 -0.66 -12.65
N PRO A 16 12.79 -1.58 -12.63
CA PRO A 16 12.72 -2.82 -13.39
C PRO A 16 11.51 -3.67 -13.03
N ALA A 17 10.97 -4.38 -14.01
CA ALA A 17 10.00 -5.42 -13.77
C ALA A 17 10.59 -6.49 -12.83
N PRO A 18 9.83 -6.99 -11.85
CA PRO A 18 10.29 -8.11 -11.03
C PRO A 18 10.29 -9.41 -11.85
N GLU A 19 11.23 -10.29 -11.55
CA GLU A 19 11.38 -11.61 -12.17
C GLU A 19 11.21 -12.72 -11.11
N GLY A 20 10.71 -13.88 -11.51
CA GLY A 20 10.57 -15.06 -10.65
C GLY A 20 9.12 -15.45 -10.36
N ASP A 21 8.86 -16.03 -9.18
CA ASP A 21 7.50 -16.39 -8.75
C ASP A 21 6.73 -15.15 -8.35
N TYR A 22 5.75 -14.77 -9.15
CA TYR A 22 4.97 -13.55 -8.96
C TYR A 22 4.12 -13.57 -7.68
N ARG A 23 3.61 -14.73 -7.28
CA ARG A 23 2.88 -14.87 -6.01
C ARG A 23 3.81 -14.66 -4.82
N GLN A 24 5.00 -15.23 -4.89
CA GLN A 24 6.01 -15.09 -3.85
C GLN A 24 6.51 -13.64 -3.75
N ILE A 25 6.70 -12.93 -4.88
CA ILE A 25 7.09 -11.51 -4.91
C ILE A 25 6.08 -10.64 -4.14
N VAL A 26 4.79 -10.83 -4.42
CA VAL A 26 3.70 -10.10 -3.74
C VAL A 26 3.65 -10.42 -2.25
N LEU A 27 3.73 -11.70 -1.90
CA LEU A 27 3.72 -12.13 -0.51
C LEU A 27 4.94 -11.66 0.26
N ASP A 28 6.11 -11.67 -0.34
CA ASP A 28 7.35 -11.19 0.30
C ASP A 28 7.32 -9.69 0.55
N TYR A 29 6.66 -8.92 -0.33
CA TYR A 29 6.45 -7.50 -0.07
C TYR A 29 5.56 -7.27 1.16
N MET A 30 4.46 -8.03 1.32
CA MET A 30 3.62 -8.01 2.53
C MET A 30 4.41 -8.39 3.77
N LYS A 31 5.24 -9.44 3.69
CA LYS A 31 6.13 -9.87 4.79
C LYS A 31 7.10 -8.76 5.18
N LYS A 32 7.77 -8.13 4.22
CA LYS A 32 8.69 -7.01 4.49
C LYS A 32 7.96 -5.86 5.20
N MET A 33 6.77 -5.48 4.73
CA MET A 33 5.97 -4.45 5.41
C MET A 33 5.63 -4.83 6.86
N SER A 34 5.36 -6.11 7.14
CA SER A 34 5.02 -6.59 8.49
C SER A 34 6.21 -6.75 9.43
N GLN A 35 7.44 -6.78 8.91
CA GLN A 35 8.65 -7.12 9.66
C GLN A 35 9.56 -5.92 9.95
N ILE A 36 9.32 -4.77 9.34
CA ILE A 36 10.11 -3.56 9.60
C ILE A 36 10.12 -3.28 11.11
N LYS A 37 11.32 -3.17 11.69
CA LYS A 37 11.53 -2.95 13.13
C LYS A 37 11.87 -1.50 13.40
N TRP A 38 11.17 -0.89 14.35
CA TRP A 38 11.39 0.52 14.69
C TRP A 38 10.95 0.85 16.12
N THR A 39 11.40 2.01 16.60
CA THR A 39 11.04 2.58 17.90
C THR A 39 10.57 4.02 17.68
N PRO A 40 9.44 4.47 18.22
CA PRO A 40 9.01 5.86 18.06
C PRO A 40 9.99 6.84 18.72
N LYS A 41 10.30 7.94 18.03
CA LYS A 41 11.08 9.04 18.59
C LYS A 41 10.37 9.68 19.81
N GLU A 42 9.06 9.85 19.68
CA GLU A 42 8.16 10.35 20.73
C GLU A 42 6.90 9.48 20.77
N THR A 43 6.23 9.45 21.93
CA THR A 43 4.91 8.78 22.02
C THR A 43 3.90 9.52 21.16
N PHE A 44 3.16 8.79 20.34
CA PHE A 44 2.07 9.34 19.53
C PHE A 44 0.88 8.38 19.47
N THR A 45 -0.30 8.91 19.21
CA THR A 45 -1.53 8.13 19.07
C THR A 45 -2.18 8.43 17.74
N ILE A 46 -2.44 7.38 16.96
CA ILE A 46 -3.19 7.50 15.72
C ILE A 46 -4.66 7.37 16.01
N THR A 47 -5.42 8.43 15.72
CA THR A 47 -6.88 8.46 15.81
C THR A 47 -7.49 8.85 14.49
N LYS A 48 -8.68 8.35 14.17
CA LYS A 48 -9.42 8.77 12.98
C LYS A 48 -10.45 9.82 13.35
N LYS A 49 -10.48 10.96 12.64
CA LYS A 49 -11.49 12.00 12.83
C LYS A 49 -12.89 11.47 12.43
N GLY A 50 -13.88 11.70 13.28
CA GLY A 50 -15.28 11.43 12.97
C GLY A 50 -16.01 10.52 13.98
N PRO A 51 -17.35 10.55 13.99
CA PRO A 51 -18.16 9.91 15.05
C PRO A 51 -18.22 8.38 15.03
N ARG A 52 -17.67 7.73 14.00
CA ARG A 52 -17.63 6.26 13.84
C ARG A 52 -16.21 5.72 13.80
N SER A 53 -15.26 6.45 14.34
CA SER A 53 -13.87 6.01 14.35
C SER A 53 -13.63 4.97 15.43
N ASN A 54 -13.08 3.81 15.02
CA ASN A 54 -12.61 2.76 15.91
C ASN A 54 -11.08 2.63 15.88
N VAL A 55 -10.36 3.62 15.33
CA VAL A 55 -8.91 3.65 15.33
C VAL A 55 -8.42 4.44 16.51
N ASN A 56 -7.70 3.78 17.42
CA ASN A 56 -7.04 4.37 18.57
C ASN A 56 -5.82 3.52 18.91
N LEU A 57 -4.69 3.85 18.30
CA LEU A 57 -3.45 3.09 18.44
C LEU A 57 -2.35 4.00 18.98
N THR A 58 -1.89 3.71 20.19
CA THR A 58 -0.80 4.44 20.83
C THR A 58 0.52 3.70 20.64
N TYR A 59 1.50 4.40 20.09
CA TYR A 59 2.88 3.96 19.92
C TYR A 59 3.74 4.72 20.94
N GLU A 60 4.27 3.98 21.91
CA GLU A 60 4.96 4.56 23.07
C GLU A 60 6.46 4.67 22.81
N LYS A 61 7.05 5.82 23.12
CA LYS A 61 8.50 6.03 23.09
C LYS A 61 9.23 4.96 23.89
N GLY A 62 10.32 4.43 23.32
CA GLY A 62 11.15 3.40 23.96
C GLY A 62 10.63 1.97 23.78
N LYS A 63 9.40 1.77 23.25
CA LYS A 63 8.93 0.44 22.89
C LYS A 63 9.27 0.13 21.43
N THR A 64 9.65 -1.12 21.17
CA THR A 64 9.90 -1.63 19.82
C THR A 64 8.60 -2.11 19.20
N TYR A 65 8.39 -1.71 17.94
CA TYR A 65 7.26 -2.12 17.11
C TYR A 65 7.73 -2.82 15.85
N TYR A 66 6.85 -3.65 15.28
CA TYR A 66 7.10 -4.37 14.05
C TYR A 66 5.98 -4.09 13.03
N GLY A 67 6.40 -3.93 11.77
CA GLY A 67 5.56 -3.58 10.66
C GLY A 67 5.26 -2.08 10.57
N VAL A 68 4.87 -1.64 9.37
CA VAL A 68 4.45 -0.25 9.14
C VAL A 68 3.24 0.08 10.02
N THR A 69 3.07 1.33 10.42
CA THR A 69 1.95 1.80 11.25
C THR A 69 0.61 1.56 10.56
N TYR A 70 -0.47 1.41 11.34
CA TYR A 70 -1.83 1.33 10.80
C TYR A 70 -2.39 2.72 10.54
N SER A 71 -2.48 3.12 9.27
CA SER A 71 -2.95 4.46 8.89
C SER A 71 -3.55 4.50 7.48
N GLY A 72 -4.09 5.66 7.09
CA GLY A 72 -4.76 5.88 5.80
C GLY A 72 -3.86 6.35 4.65
N THR A 73 -2.58 6.61 4.88
CA THR A 73 -1.71 7.29 3.91
C THR A 73 -1.21 6.42 2.76
N LYS A 74 -1.48 5.10 2.79
CA LYS A 74 -1.11 4.16 1.71
C LYS A 74 0.37 4.18 1.37
N CYS A 75 1.23 4.11 2.38
CA CYS A 75 2.67 4.22 2.18
C CYS A 75 3.26 2.98 1.47
N THR A 76 4.39 3.19 0.82
CA THR A 76 5.30 2.13 0.40
C THR A 76 6.33 1.85 1.49
N LEU A 77 7.08 0.75 1.35
CA LEU A 77 8.27 0.50 2.19
C LEU A 77 9.24 1.68 2.11
N ASP A 78 9.54 2.14 0.90
CA ASP A 78 10.44 3.28 0.66
C ASP A 78 10.00 4.53 1.45
N GLN A 79 8.70 4.87 1.43
CA GLN A 79 8.21 6.04 2.18
C GLN A 79 8.35 5.86 3.69
N PHE A 80 8.05 4.67 4.20
CA PHE A 80 8.17 4.40 5.63
C PHE A 80 9.63 4.43 6.10
N GLU A 81 10.54 3.84 5.31
CA GLU A 81 11.97 3.81 5.56
C GLU A 81 12.59 5.21 5.58
N GLN A 82 12.08 6.16 4.76
CA GLN A 82 12.52 7.57 4.81
C GLN A 82 12.23 8.25 6.16
N LEU A 83 11.33 7.72 6.97
CA LEU A 83 11.02 8.22 8.31
C LEU A 83 11.66 7.39 9.43
N VAL A 84 12.38 6.33 9.10
CA VAL A 84 13.10 5.50 10.08
C VAL A 84 14.60 5.76 9.97
N HIS A 85 15.16 6.49 10.92
CA HIS A 85 16.58 6.78 10.99
C HIS A 85 17.21 6.04 12.18
N ASP A 86 18.21 5.20 11.91
CA ASP A 86 18.88 4.37 12.94
C ASP A 86 17.88 3.55 13.79
N GLY A 87 16.82 3.04 13.15
CA GLY A 87 15.76 2.29 13.81
C GLY A 87 14.75 3.15 14.59
N VAL A 88 14.85 4.48 14.51
CA VAL A 88 13.93 5.43 15.16
C VAL A 88 12.97 6.01 14.14
N PHE A 89 11.67 5.81 14.36
CA PHE A 89 10.61 6.37 13.52
C PHE A 89 10.29 7.81 13.91
N HIS A 90 10.39 8.70 12.95
CA HIS A 90 10.07 10.12 13.06
C HIS A 90 8.65 10.35 12.54
N ASN A 91 7.66 10.30 13.46
CA ASN A 91 6.28 10.55 13.09
C ASN A 91 6.09 11.94 12.48
N ASN A 92 5.28 12.02 11.42
CA ASN A 92 5.03 13.24 10.63
C ASN A 92 3.57 13.70 10.65
N GLY A 93 2.71 13.12 11.51
CA GLY A 93 1.29 13.44 11.57
C GLY A 93 0.66 13.10 12.91
N GLU A 94 -0.58 13.51 13.09
CA GLU A 94 -1.37 13.27 14.32
C GLU A 94 -2.56 12.34 14.08
N TYR A 95 -3.07 12.28 12.84
CA TYR A 95 -4.30 11.57 12.52
C TYR A 95 -4.06 10.42 11.55
N PHE A 96 -5.06 9.56 11.47
CA PHE A 96 -5.06 8.38 10.59
C PHE A 96 -4.70 8.68 9.13
N ASP A 97 -5.14 9.80 8.58
CA ASP A 97 -4.90 10.21 7.20
C ASP A 97 -3.60 11.03 7.02
N GLU A 98 -2.83 11.22 8.08
CA GLU A 98 -1.59 12.02 8.10
C GLU A 98 -0.35 11.17 8.39
N VAL A 99 -0.42 10.29 9.41
CA VAL A 99 0.70 9.41 9.78
C VAL A 99 1.03 8.46 8.65
N VAL A 100 2.30 8.39 8.25
CA VAL A 100 2.74 7.47 7.20
C VAL A 100 2.57 6.02 7.65
N GLY A 101 1.81 5.25 6.89
CA GLY A 101 1.50 3.85 7.18
C GLY A 101 0.51 3.25 6.18
N ASN A 102 -0.04 2.11 6.52
CA ASN A 102 -1.01 1.38 5.70
C ASN A 102 -2.21 0.91 6.51
N HIS A 103 -3.27 0.56 5.82
CA HIS A 103 -4.40 -0.19 6.34
C HIS A 103 -4.63 -1.45 5.50
N CYS A 104 -5.63 -2.26 5.84
CA CYS A 104 -5.86 -3.57 5.25
C CYS A 104 -5.81 -3.58 3.70
N SER A 105 -6.49 -2.65 3.05
CA SER A 105 -6.54 -2.64 1.58
C SER A 105 -5.34 -1.95 0.93
N SER A 106 -4.76 -0.93 1.54
CA SER A 106 -3.61 -0.24 0.95
C SER A 106 -2.34 -1.08 1.00
N SER A 107 -2.13 -1.87 2.05
CA SER A 107 -1.00 -2.81 2.11
C SER A 107 -1.06 -3.84 0.97
N ILE A 108 -2.24 -4.42 0.74
CA ILE A 108 -2.44 -5.38 -0.36
C ILE A 108 -2.28 -4.69 -1.72
N SER A 109 -2.89 -3.52 -1.90
CA SER A 109 -2.74 -2.75 -3.15
C SER A 109 -1.28 -2.47 -3.49
N THR A 110 -0.50 -2.03 -2.51
CA THR A 110 0.92 -1.74 -2.69
C THR A 110 1.72 -3.00 -3.02
N ALA A 111 1.35 -4.15 -2.42
CA ALA A 111 1.97 -5.43 -2.74
C ALA A 111 1.63 -5.91 -4.15
N LEU A 112 0.37 -5.80 -4.60
CA LEU A 112 -0.02 -6.14 -5.96
C LEU A 112 0.61 -5.21 -7.02
N GLN A 113 0.85 -3.95 -6.65
CA GLN A 113 1.55 -2.99 -7.52
C GLN A 113 3.04 -3.29 -7.70
N GLN A 114 3.58 -4.34 -7.06
CA GLN A 114 4.86 -4.90 -7.48
C GLN A 114 4.76 -5.50 -8.89
N LEU A 115 3.61 -6.01 -9.29
CA LEU A 115 3.39 -6.66 -10.60
C LEU A 115 2.70 -5.75 -11.62
N ILE A 116 1.61 -5.10 -11.22
CA ILE A 116 0.69 -4.38 -12.12
C ILE A 116 0.38 -2.97 -11.61
N SER A 117 0.20 -2.00 -12.51
CA SER A 117 -0.08 -0.61 -12.15
C SER A 117 -1.46 -0.40 -11.53
N ASN A 118 -2.45 -1.21 -11.89
CA ASN A 118 -3.83 -1.10 -11.47
C ASN A 118 -4.24 -2.10 -10.37
N GLY A 119 -3.28 -2.58 -9.57
CA GLY A 119 -3.51 -3.55 -8.48
C GLY A 119 -4.29 -3.02 -7.28
N GLY A 120 -4.89 -1.84 -7.37
CA GLY A 120 -5.67 -1.25 -6.28
C GLY A 120 -6.90 -2.09 -5.94
N ILE A 121 -7.03 -2.43 -4.65
CA ILE A 121 -8.23 -3.05 -4.09
C ILE A 121 -8.87 -2.07 -3.13
N GLY A 122 -10.15 -1.79 -3.30
CA GLY A 122 -10.79 -0.73 -2.56
C GLY A 122 -11.25 -1.08 -1.16
N GLY A 123 -11.81 -0.07 -0.53
CA GLY A 123 -12.20 -0.07 0.87
C GLY A 123 -13.62 -0.57 1.14
N THR A 124 -14.37 0.21 1.92
CA THR A 124 -15.68 -0.17 2.48
C THR A 124 -16.87 0.05 1.55
N LYS A 125 -16.66 0.55 0.34
CA LYS A 125 -17.73 0.64 -0.66
C LYS A 125 -17.75 -0.63 -1.49
N PRO A 126 -18.93 -1.14 -1.84
CA PRO A 126 -19.05 -2.17 -2.85
C PRO A 126 -18.30 -1.68 -4.07
N GLN A 127 -17.30 -2.46 -4.48
CA GLN A 127 -16.49 -2.01 -5.59
C GLN A 127 -17.15 -2.45 -6.88
N LYS A 128 -17.10 -1.57 -7.85
CA LYS A 128 -17.09 -2.01 -9.22
C LYS A 128 -16.00 -3.05 -9.33
N TRP A 129 -16.40 -4.28 -9.38
CA TRP A 129 -15.51 -5.38 -9.63
C TRP A 129 -14.70 -5.03 -10.87
N TYR A 130 -13.40 -5.05 -10.76
CA TYR A 130 -12.51 -4.71 -11.87
C TYR A 130 -12.36 -5.90 -12.80
N PRO A 131 -13.22 -6.08 -13.84
CA PRO A 131 -13.05 -7.13 -14.83
C PRO A 131 -11.70 -6.98 -15.51
N GLY A 132 -10.98 -8.09 -15.70
CA GLY A 132 -9.66 -8.08 -16.29
C GLY A 132 -8.51 -7.82 -15.29
N ILE A 133 -8.82 -7.64 -13.99
CA ILE A 133 -7.81 -7.53 -12.93
C ILE A 133 -8.01 -8.63 -11.90
N PHE A 134 -9.23 -8.76 -11.35
CA PHE A 134 -9.58 -9.75 -10.35
C PHE A 134 -10.70 -10.67 -10.85
N LYS A 135 -10.62 -11.94 -10.46
CA LYS A 135 -11.69 -12.92 -10.63
C LYS A 135 -11.85 -13.74 -9.35
N PHE A 136 -13.00 -14.40 -9.22
CA PHE A 136 -13.14 -15.44 -8.21
C PHE A 136 -12.25 -16.63 -8.50
N THR A 137 -11.90 -17.38 -7.48
CA THR A 137 -11.06 -18.59 -7.63
C THR A 137 -11.80 -19.71 -8.35
N ASN A 138 -13.13 -19.65 -8.41
CA ASN A 138 -13.99 -20.54 -9.19
C ASN A 138 -15.15 -19.75 -9.84
N ASP A 139 -16.16 -20.42 -10.37
CA ASP A 139 -17.32 -19.84 -11.05
C ASP A 139 -18.43 -19.31 -10.10
N ILE A 140 -18.03 -18.66 -8.99
CA ILE A 140 -18.95 -17.89 -8.13
C ILE A 140 -19.68 -16.86 -8.99
N LYS A 141 -21.00 -16.88 -8.92
CA LYS A 141 -21.87 -16.01 -9.72
C LYS A 141 -22.03 -14.66 -9.05
N ILE A 142 -21.92 -13.59 -9.83
CA ILE A 142 -22.33 -12.24 -9.46
C ILE A 142 -23.59 -11.93 -10.25
N PRO A 143 -24.70 -11.52 -9.62
CA PRO A 143 -25.90 -11.10 -10.33
C PRO A 143 -25.60 -9.83 -11.14
N TYR A 144 -25.84 -9.88 -12.44
CA TYR A 144 -25.56 -8.75 -13.35
C TYR A 144 -26.34 -7.48 -13.01
N GLU A 145 -27.53 -7.61 -12.44
CA GLU A 145 -28.37 -6.49 -12.00
C GLU A 145 -27.78 -5.69 -10.84
N TYR A 146 -26.78 -6.24 -10.13
CA TYR A 146 -26.09 -5.62 -9.00
C TYR A 146 -24.70 -5.02 -9.36
N PHE A 147 -24.35 -4.90 -10.62
CA PHE A 147 -23.16 -4.16 -11.06
C PHE A 147 -23.26 -2.64 -10.85
N GLY A 148 -24.24 -2.18 -10.07
CA GLY A 148 -24.32 -0.82 -9.56
C GLY A 148 -23.29 -0.56 -8.45
N ASP A 149 -23.23 0.68 -8.00
CA ASP A 149 -22.28 1.12 -6.95
C ASP A 149 -22.61 0.58 -5.54
N ASP A 150 -23.66 -0.23 -5.37
CA ASP A 150 -24.24 -0.56 -4.06
C ASP A 150 -24.24 -2.05 -3.65
N TYR A 151 -23.72 -2.98 -4.48
CA TYR A 151 -23.69 -4.38 -4.09
C TYR A 151 -22.59 -4.66 -3.05
N SER A 152 -22.85 -5.60 -2.14
CA SER A 152 -21.93 -6.03 -1.10
C SER A 152 -21.53 -7.50 -1.27
N SER A 153 -20.57 -7.98 -0.49
CA SER A 153 -20.25 -9.41 -0.46
C SER A 153 -21.42 -10.26 0.06
N PHE A 154 -22.36 -9.67 0.79
CA PHE A 154 -23.59 -10.34 1.24
C PHE A 154 -24.53 -10.65 0.08
N ASP A 155 -24.67 -9.73 -0.88
CA ASP A 155 -25.54 -9.93 -2.06
C ASP A 155 -25.04 -11.10 -2.93
N ILE A 156 -23.71 -11.32 -2.98
CA ILE A 156 -23.12 -12.44 -3.71
C ILE A 156 -23.47 -13.78 -3.06
N TRP A 157 -23.53 -13.84 -1.72
CA TRP A 157 -23.87 -15.07 -0.99
C TRP A 157 -25.28 -15.58 -1.31
N ASP A 158 -26.24 -14.68 -1.54
CA ASP A 158 -27.63 -15.05 -1.85
C ASP A 158 -27.78 -15.81 -3.19
N PHE A 159 -26.80 -15.66 -4.07
CA PHE A 159 -26.77 -16.29 -5.40
C PHE A 159 -25.91 -17.55 -5.49
N ASN A 160 -25.24 -17.94 -4.40
CA ASN A 160 -24.30 -19.05 -4.41
C ASN A 160 -24.56 -19.98 -3.23
N SER A 161 -24.51 -21.29 -3.48
CA SER A 161 -24.58 -22.25 -2.37
C SER A 161 -23.32 -22.17 -1.49
N LYS A 162 -23.45 -22.58 -0.22
CA LYS A 162 -22.33 -22.69 0.71
C LYS A 162 -21.21 -23.59 0.16
N LEU A 163 -21.59 -24.73 -0.44
CA LEU A 163 -20.64 -25.63 -1.08
C LEU A 163 -19.83 -24.93 -2.18
N LYS A 164 -20.50 -24.12 -3.02
CA LYS A 164 -19.85 -23.38 -4.09
C LYS A 164 -18.81 -22.40 -3.55
N ILE A 165 -19.10 -21.73 -2.45
CA ILE A 165 -18.17 -20.83 -1.78
C ILE A 165 -16.99 -21.62 -1.18
N PHE A 166 -17.25 -22.78 -0.55
CA PHE A 166 -16.19 -23.64 -0.01
C PHE A 166 -15.27 -24.20 -1.10
N GLU A 167 -15.81 -24.57 -2.27
CA GLU A 167 -15.02 -24.90 -3.45
C GLU A 167 -14.12 -23.74 -3.86
N GLY A 168 -14.62 -22.49 -3.80
CA GLY A 168 -13.82 -21.30 -4.04
C GLY A 168 -12.68 -21.13 -3.04
N TYR A 169 -12.93 -21.37 -1.74
CA TYR A 169 -11.89 -21.31 -0.70
C TYR A 169 -10.85 -22.43 -0.89
N SER A 170 -11.27 -23.62 -1.33
CA SER A 170 -10.33 -24.74 -1.55
C SER A 170 -9.30 -24.50 -2.65
N LEU A 171 -9.58 -23.55 -3.55
CA LEU A 171 -8.71 -23.17 -4.66
C LEU A 171 -7.78 -22.00 -4.33
N LEU A 172 -7.89 -21.42 -3.13
CA LEU A 172 -7.04 -20.31 -2.71
C LEU A 172 -5.58 -20.74 -2.60
N LYS A 173 -4.71 -19.93 -3.17
CA LYS A 173 -3.26 -20.08 -3.14
C LYS A 173 -2.61 -18.86 -2.51
N SER A 174 -1.34 -19.01 -2.15
CA SER A 174 -0.49 -17.91 -1.70
C SER A 174 -0.68 -16.65 -2.55
N ALA A 175 -0.79 -15.48 -1.92
CA ALA A 175 -1.03 -14.18 -2.53
C ALA A 175 -2.41 -14.00 -3.20
N ASP A 176 -3.34 -14.95 -3.08
CA ASP A 176 -4.75 -14.69 -3.35
C ASP A 176 -5.36 -13.83 -2.24
N ILE A 177 -6.59 -13.40 -2.41
CA ILE A 177 -7.21 -12.39 -1.57
C ILE A 177 -8.55 -12.87 -1.04
N LEU A 178 -8.80 -12.65 0.23
CA LEU A 178 -10.09 -12.77 0.87
C LEU A 178 -10.66 -11.36 1.08
N TYR A 179 -11.75 -11.04 0.40
CA TYR A 179 -12.35 -9.72 0.38
C TYR A 179 -13.78 -9.71 0.90
N TYR A 180 -14.03 -8.84 1.85
CA TYR A 180 -15.33 -8.60 2.44
C TYR A 180 -15.70 -7.13 2.33
N CYS A 181 -16.90 -6.81 1.84
CA CYS A 181 -17.40 -5.45 1.81
C CYS A 181 -18.92 -5.38 2.00
N LYS A 182 -19.34 -4.32 2.69
CA LYS A 182 -20.72 -3.84 2.78
C LYS A 182 -20.70 -2.35 3.02
N PRO A 183 -21.83 -1.65 2.85
CA PRO A 183 -21.90 -0.21 3.15
C PRO A 183 -21.38 0.09 4.58
N GLY A 184 -20.35 0.94 4.66
CA GLY A 184 -19.76 1.38 5.92
C GLY A 184 -18.80 0.41 6.61
N ALA A 185 -18.55 -0.79 6.06
CA ALA A 185 -17.59 -1.74 6.60
C ALA A 185 -16.96 -2.60 5.50
N GLY A 186 -15.70 -2.96 5.67
CA GLY A 186 -14.98 -3.85 4.77
C GLY A 186 -13.66 -4.27 5.37
N HIS A 187 -13.16 -5.41 4.90
CA HIS A 187 -11.84 -5.88 5.25
C HIS A 187 -11.28 -6.75 4.13
N VAL A 188 -9.97 -6.75 4.03
CA VAL A 188 -9.26 -7.54 3.03
C VAL A 188 -8.05 -8.20 3.68
N ARG A 189 -7.79 -9.44 3.29
CA ARG A 189 -6.69 -10.30 3.75
C ARG A 189 -5.98 -10.86 2.55
N MET A 190 -4.67 -11.02 2.64
CA MET A 190 -3.93 -11.79 1.65
C MET A 190 -3.71 -13.20 2.17
N VAL A 191 -3.91 -14.18 1.33
CA VAL A 191 -3.63 -15.60 1.63
C VAL A 191 -2.13 -15.78 1.79
N TYR A 192 -1.72 -16.36 2.93
CA TYR A 192 -0.32 -16.54 3.30
C TYR A 192 0.27 -17.86 2.80
N GLY A 193 -0.56 -18.89 2.72
CA GLY A 193 -0.22 -20.21 2.20
C GLY A 193 -1.45 -20.84 1.57
N ASP A 194 -1.26 -21.83 0.71
CA ASP A 194 -2.36 -22.52 0.03
C ASP A 194 -3.39 -23.06 1.05
N ALA A 195 -4.65 -23.14 0.63
CA ALA A 195 -5.73 -23.63 1.50
C ALA A 195 -5.48 -25.09 1.95
N GLU A 196 -5.69 -25.35 3.23
CA GLU A 196 -5.65 -26.69 3.82
C GLU A 196 -7.07 -27.27 3.82
N VAL A 197 -7.36 -28.22 2.93
CA VAL A 197 -8.70 -28.76 2.72
C VAL A 197 -8.85 -30.12 3.42
N VAL A 198 -9.90 -30.26 4.18
CA VAL A 198 -10.31 -31.51 4.83
C VAL A 198 -11.68 -31.91 4.29
N TYR A 199 -11.85 -33.18 3.94
CA TYR A 199 -13.11 -33.75 3.49
C TYR A 199 -13.75 -34.60 4.60
N ASP A 200 -15.06 -34.59 4.69
CA ASP A 200 -15.84 -35.49 5.57
C ASP A 200 -15.94 -36.91 4.99
N GLU A 201 -16.64 -37.79 5.70
CA GLU A 201 -16.86 -39.20 5.31
C GLU A 201 -17.66 -39.36 4.00
N ASN A 202 -18.39 -38.34 3.57
CA ASN A 202 -19.16 -38.30 2.33
C ASN A 202 -18.38 -37.65 1.17
N GLY A 203 -17.13 -37.29 1.39
CA GLY A 203 -16.30 -36.61 0.41
C GLY A 203 -16.64 -35.13 0.20
N MET A 204 -17.39 -34.53 1.12
CA MET A 204 -17.72 -33.10 1.11
C MET A 204 -16.67 -32.30 1.90
N ILE A 205 -16.43 -31.04 1.50
CA ILE A 205 -15.50 -30.16 2.23
C ILE A 205 -16.03 -29.91 3.65
N ASP A 206 -15.25 -30.32 4.66
CA ASP A 206 -15.51 -30.02 6.06
C ASP A 206 -15.06 -28.58 6.36
N GLY A 207 -16.03 -27.66 6.41
CA GLY A 207 -15.75 -26.23 6.57
C GLY A 207 -15.20 -25.84 7.94
N GLU A 208 -15.46 -26.66 8.98
CA GLU A 208 -14.93 -26.41 10.33
C GLU A 208 -13.45 -26.83 10.47
N LYS A 209 -13.02 -27.82 9.67
CA LYS A 209 -11.65 -28.34 9.70
C LYS A 209 -10.78 -27.78 8.60
N SER A 210 -11.36 -27.41 7.44
CA SER A 210 -10.62 -26.77 6.36
C SER A 210 -10.24 -25.36 6.74
N THR A 211 -9.00 -24.94 6.43
CA THR A 211 -8.46 -23.64 6.86
C THR A 211 -7.73 -22.90 5.76
N VAL A 212 -7.68 -21.57 5.92
CA VAL A 212 -6.82 -20.67 5.15
C VAL A 212 -5.97 -19.87 6.13
N SER A 213 -4.66 -19.84 5.91
CA SER A 213 -3.76 -18.93 6.61
C SER A 213 -3.64 -17.60 5.86
N VAL A 214 -3.56 -16.47 6.59
CA VAL A 214 -3.54 -15.13 5.99
C VAL A 214 -2.45 -14.25 6.60
N ILE A 215 -2.08 -13.23 5.84
CA ILE A 215 -1.36 -12.05 6.33
C ILE A 215 -2.29 -10.84 6.17
N GLU A 216 -2.49 -10.09 7.25
CA GLU A 216 -3.40 -8.94 7.28
C GLU A 216 -2.89 -7.87 8.24
N GLN A 217 -3.25 -6.62 7.98
CA GLN A 217 -3.06 -5.51 8.92
C GLN A 217 -4.42 -5.00 9.40
N THR A 218 -4.55 -4.76 10.70
CA THR A 218 -5.81 -4.31 11.31
C THR A 218 -5.61 -3.11 12.23
N ASN A 219 -6.72 -2.50 12.67
CA ASN A 219 -6.74 -1.43 13.67
C ASN A 219 -6.62 -1.95 15.12
N ALA A 220 -6.06 -3.12 15.32
CA ALA A 220 -5.89 -3.75 16.62
C ALA A 220 -4.48 -4.33 16.76
N TRP A 221 -3.98 -4.38 18.00
CA TRP A 221 -2.72 -5.06 18.31
C TRP A 221 -2.89 -6.58 18.24
N ASP A 222 -1.91 -7.28 17.68
CA ASP A 222 -1.84 -8.73 17.78
C ASP A 222 -1.39 -9.11 19.20
N LYS A 223 -2.30 -9.68 19.98
CA LYS A 223 -2.06 -10.14 21.35
C LYS A 223 -1.62 -11.61 21.42
N THR A 224 -1.46 -12.27 20.28
CA THR A 224 -1.05 -13.68 20.19
C THR A 224 0.46 -13.84 20.04
N VAL A 225 1.17 -12.75 19.83
CA VAL A 225 2.64 -12.69 19.72
C VAL A 225 3.24 -11.76 20.78
N GLU A 226 4.50 -11.96 21.11
CA GLU A 226 5.20 -11.16 22.12
C GLU A 226 5.62 -9.76 21.62
N VAL A 227 5.59 -9.55 20.31
CA VAL A 227 5.99 -8.29 19.68
C VAL A 227 4.82 -7.32 19.51
N ASN A 228 5.08 -6.03 19.60
CA ASN A 228 4.06 -5.00 19.37
C ASN A 228 3.84 -4.81 17.87
N THR A 229 2.73 -5.27 17.35
CA THR A 229 2.39 -5.16 15.94
C THR A 229 0.88 -5.10 15.70
N THR A 230 0.46 -4.44 14.64
CA THR A 230 -0.92 -4.46 14.10
C THR A 230 -1.05 -5.44 12.92
N TRP A 231 0.01 -6.19 12.64
CA TRP A 231 0.06 -7.20 11.59
C TRP A 231 -0.16 -8.59 12.16
N PHE A 232 -1.00 -9.36 11.50
CA PHE A 232 -1.28 -10.77 11.83
C PHE A 232 -0.74 -11.61 10.68
N VAL A 233 0.33 -12.37 10.95
CA VAL A 233 1.03 -13.17 9.96
C VAL A 233 0.79 -14.66 10.22
N GLY A 234 0.26 -15.38 9.23
CA GLY A 234 -0.05 -16.81 9.34
C GLY A 234 -1.29 -17.14 10.19
N ARG A 235 -2.14 -16.14 10.49
CA ARG A 235 -3.39 -16.36 11.23
C ARG A 235 -4.31 -17.26 10.41
N LYS A 236 -4.80 -18.35 11.04
CA LYS A 236 -5.69 -19.31 10.40
C LYS A 236 -7.16 -18.98 10.64
N TYR A 237 -7.96 -19.15 9.59
CA TYR A 237 -9.42 -19.06 9.63
C TYR A 237 -10.02 -20.33 9.03
N THR A 238 -11.07 -20.89 9.66
CA THR A 238 -11.82 -21.99 9.06
C THR A 238 -12.67 -21.47 7.89
N PHE A 239 -12.99 -22.34 6.95
CA PHE A 239 -13.89 -21.99 5.84
C PHE A 239 -15.25 -21.54 6.37
N GLU A 240 -15.75 -22.17 7.43
CA GLU A 240 -17.00 -21.78 8.09
C GLU A 240 -16.95 -20.32 8.56
N LYS A 241 -15.88 -19.91 9.28
CA LYS A 241 -15.74 -18.53 9.77
C LYS A 241 -15.59 -17.52 8.65
N LEU A 242 -14.93 -17.89 7.54
CA LEU A 242 -14.82 -17.02 6.37
C LEU A 242 -16.18 -16.85 5.69
N TYR A 243 -16.94 -17.93 5.57
CA TYR A 243 -18.29 -17.94 5.01
C TYR A 243 -19.26 -17.08 5.83
N GLU A 244 -19.34 -17.29 7.15
CA GLU A 244 -20.15 -16.49 8.07
C GLU A 244 -19.88 -14.98 8.00
N LYS A 245 -18.64 -14.61 7.66
CA LYS A 245 -18.21 -13.21 7.50
C LYS A 245 -18.31 -12.73 6.07
N HIS A 246 -18.79 -13.55 5.14
CA HIS A 246 -18.97 -13.22 3.71
C HIS A 246 -17.66 -12.80 3.02
N PHE A 247 -16.55 -13.45 3.32
CA PHE A 247 -15.29 -13.21 2.63
C PHE A 247 -15.29 -13.90 1.26
N MET A 248 -15.17 -13.12 0.20
CA MET A 248 -15.09 -13.60 -1.16
C MET A 248 -13.68 -14.10 -1.50
N PRO A 249 -13.53 -15.32 -2.06
CA PRO A 249 -12.25 -15.84 -2.52
C PRO A 249 -11.90 -15.28 -3.90
N ILE A 250 -10.85 -14.46 -3.96
CA ILE A 250 -10.45 -13.73 -5.16
C ILE A 250 -9.02 -14.04 -5.52
N THR A 251 -8.74 -14.13 -6.81
CA THR A 251 -7.39 -14.22 -7.37
C THR A 251 -7.15 -13.09 -8.38
N LEU A 252 -5.88 -12.72 -8.55
CA LEU A 252 -5.47 -11.79 -9.59
C LEU A 252 -5.45 -12.54 -10.93
N GLU A 253 -6.14 -12.02 -11.96
CA GLU A 253 -6.16 -12.64 -13.30
C GLU A 253 -4.75 -12.78 -13.88
N PHE A 254 -3.89 -11.84 -13.57
CA PHE A 254 -2.47 -11.84 -13.93
C PHE A 254 -1.75 -13.17 -13.63
N TYR A 255 -2.11 -13.87 -12.54
CA TYR A 255 -1.46 -15.14 -12.17
C TYR A 255 -1.76 -16.30 -13.13
N SER A 256 -2.73 -16.16 -14.03
CA SER A 256 -3.19 -17.25 -14.91
C SER A 256 -3.35 -16.89 -16.38
N ASN A 257 -3.20 -15.62 -16.76
CA ASN A 257 -3.41 -15.18 -18.15
C ASN A 257 -2.14 -15.12 -19.01
N GLY A 258 -0.98 -15.46 -18.42
CA GLY A 258 0.31 -15.44 -19.12
C GLY A 258 0.96 -14.05 -19.24
N ASP A 259 0.40 -13.05 -18.58
CA ASP A 259 0.99 -11.71 -18.52
C ASP A 259 2.33 -11.74 -17.77
N VAL A 260 3.20 -10.79 -18.13
CA VAL A 260 4.46 -10.52 -17.43
C VAL A 260 4.49 -9.09 -16.94
N PRO A 261 5.14 -8.82 -15.78
CA PRO A 261 5.30 -7.47 -15.30
C PRO A 261 6.08 -6.61 -16.31
N LYS A 262 5.74 -5.34 -16.39
CA LYS A 262 6.45 -4.36 -17.21
C LYS A 262 7.33 -3.47 -16.36
N ASP A 263 8.41 -2.96 -16.93
CA ASP A 263 9.17 -1.87 -16.31
C ASP A 263 8.26 -0.69 -16.00
N ALA A 264 8.50 -0.05 -14.87
CA ALA A 264 7.83 1.20 -14.52
C ALA A 264 8.78 2.38 -14.67
N TYR A 265 8.21 3.54 -15.00
CA TYR A 265 8.97 4.76 -15.23
C TYR A 265 8.33 5.94 -14.49
N VAL A 266 9.19 6.79 -13.93
CA VAL A 266 8.83 8.10 -13.42
C VAL A 266 9.68 9.12 -14.17
N ILE A 267 9.04 10.11 -14.78
CA ILE A 267 9.67 11.09 -15.66
C ILE A 267 9.39 12.49 -15.13
N LEU A 268 10.43 13.27 -14.94
CA LEU A 268 10.36 14.72 -14.73
C LEU A 268 10.67 15.38 -16.07
N ASP A 269 9.71 16.11 -16.66
CA ASP A 269 9.78 16.67 -18.02
C ASP A 269 10.61 17.95 -18.12
N GLU A 270 10.85 18.65 -16.99
CA GLU A 270 11.63 19.88 -16.94
C GLU A 270 12.55 19.83 -15.71
N LYS A 271 13.82 20.14 -15.91
CA LYS A 271 14.82 20.09 -14.84
C LYS A 271 14.91 21.43 -14.11
N ASN A 272 14.89 21.37 -12.78
CA ASN A 272 15.29 22.49 -11.96
C ASN A 272 16.82 22.60 -11.90
N SER A 273 17.32 23.78 -11.62
CA SER A 273 18.75 24.09 -11.54
C SER A 273 19.04 25.04 -10.39
N PRO A 274 20.31 25.20 -9.97
CA PRO A 274 20.70 26.15 -8.94
C PRO A 274 20.26 27.61 -9.24
N SER A 275 20.09 27.97 -10.51
CA SER A 275 19.63 29.30 -10.90
C SER A 275 18.10 29.42 -10.94
N SER A 276 17.39 28.40 -11.44
CA SER A 276 15.92 28.44 -11.61
C SER A 276 15.16 28.23 -10.30
N ILE A 277 15.70 27.45 -9.37
CA ILE A 277 15.00 27.07 -8.12
C ILE A 277 14.59 28.26 -7.26
N LYS A 278 15.28 29.38 -7.36
CA LYS A 278 14.95 30.63 -6.64
C LYS A 278 13.57 31.18 -7.02
N GLY A 279 13.09 30.88 -8.21
CA GLY A 279 11.74 31.22 -8.68
C GLY A 279 10.67 30.20 -8.29
N GLY A 280 11.04 29.13 -7.57
CA GLY A 280 10.22 28.00 -7.26
C GLY A 280 10.48 26.79 -8.14
N LEU A 281 9.89 25.65 -7.80
CA LEU A 281 9.98 24.44 -8.60
C LEU A 281 9.11 24.57 -9.85
N SER A 282 9.63 24.10 -10.97
CA SER A 282 8.93 23.95 -12.25
C SER A 282 8.96 22.50 -12.72
N GLY A 283 8.15 22.21 -13.74
CA GLY A 283 8.06 20.91 -14.37
C GLY A 283 6.90 20.06 -13.85
N LYS A 284 6.71 18.92 -14.52
CA LYS A 284 5.68 17.95 -14.25
C LYS A 284 6.29 16.55 -14.14
N ILE A 285 5.90 15.84 -13.10
CA ILE A 285 6.18 14.42 -12.94
C ILE A 285 5.08 13.64 -13.65
N THR A 286 5.45 12.66 -14.47
CA THR A 286 4.55 11.64 -15.03
C THR A 286 5.05 10.25 -14.68
N SER A 287 4.14 9.29 -14.53
CA SER A 287 4.48 7.92 -14.16
C SER A 287 3.62 6.89 -14.89
N THR A 288 4.20 5.73 -15.19
CA THR A 288 3.47 4.58 -15.74
C THR A 288 2.77 3.76 -14.67
N PHE A 289 3.11 3.97 -13.38
CA PHE A 289 2.47 3.39 -12.20
C PHE A 289 1.91 4.51 -11.32
N PRO A 290 0.90 4.26 -10.48
CA PRO A 290 0.43 5.28 -9.53
C PRO A 290 1.60 5.81 -8.70
N LEU A 291 1.69 7.13 -8.61
CA LEU A 291 2.60 7.79 -7.66
C LEU A 291 2.18 7.43 -6.25
N ASN A 292 3.15 7.19 -5.38
CA ASN A 292 2.95 6.98 -3.96
C ASN A 292 3.18 8.26 -3.17
N TYR A 293 4.33 8.90 -3.39
CA TYR A 293 4.64 10.20 -2.83
C TYR A 293 5.64 10.97 -3.70
N ALA A 294 5.67 12.28 -3.52
CA ALA A 294 6.75 13.15 -3.95
C ALA A 294 7.20 13.99 -2.74
N TYR A 295 8.49 14.01 -2.47
CA TYR A 295 9.08 14.70 -1.34
C TYR A 295 10.23 15.60 -1.79
N ALA A 296 10.00 16.89 -1.71
CA ALA A 296 11.01 17.91 -1.95
C ALA A 296 11.57 18.37 -0.62
N THR A 297 12.88 18.40 -0.48
CA THR A 297 13.58 18.83 0.72
C THR A 297 14.65 19.87 0.38
N VAL A 298 14.82 20.82 1.29
CA VAL A 298 15.95 21.76 1.30
C VAL A 298 16.68 21.59 2.61
N LYS A 299 17.95 21.26 2.54
CA LYS A 299 18.84 21.09 3.68
C LYS A 299 19.87 22.23 3.72
N ASN A 300 20.21 22.68 4.91
CA ASN A 300 21.36 23.58 5.12
C ASN A 300 22.69 22.79 5.10
N SER A 301 23.79 23.49 5.29
CA SER A 301 25.14 22.90 5.22
C SER A 301 25.46 21.86 6.32
N ASP A 302 24.69 21.82 7.42
CA ASP A 302 24.82 20.79 8.47
C ASP A 302 23.94 19.56 8.20
N GLY A 303 23.19 19.55 7.09
CA GLY A 303 22.31 18.46 6.69
C GLY A 303 20.90 18.51 7.30
N SER A 304 20.58 19.52 8.12
CA SER A 304 19.25 19.68 8.69
C SER A 304 18.26 20.15 7.63
N ILE A 305 17.06 19.57 7.60
CA ILE A 305 15.99 19.99 6.71
C ILE A 305 15.41 21.32 7.21
N VAL A 306 15.54 22.37 6.41
CA VAL A 306 15.04 23.71 6.69
C VAL A 306 13.71 24.00 6.00
N ARG A 307 13.43 23.34 4.87
CA ARG A 307 12.15 23.38 4.15
C ARG A 307 11.84 22.02 3.58
N SER A 308 10.57 21.68 3.51
CA SER A 308 10.12 20.48 2.82
C SER A 308 8.68 20.60 2.34
N SER A 309 8.34 19.89 1.30
CA SER A 309 6.98 19.68 0.84
C SER A 309 6.79 18.19 0.55
N LEU A 310 5.78 17.59 1.15
CA LEU A 310 5.40 16.19 0.95
C LEU A 310 4.02 16.14 0.32
N LYS A 311 3.93 15.54 -0.86
CA LYS A 311 2.66 15.16 -1.48
C LYS A 311 2.56 13.63 -1.44
N ASN A 312 1.56 13.13 -0.74
CA ASN A 312 1.33 11.69 -0.53
C ASN A 312 -0.19 11.39 -0.48
N ASN A 313 -0.54 10.19 -0.02
CA ASN A 313 -1.92 9.72 0.06
C ASN A 313 -2.65 9.74 -1.30
N PHE A 314 -1.92 9.49 -2.36
CA PHE A 314 -2.42 9.49 -3.72
C PHE A 314 -3.33 8.27 -3.97
N THR A 315 -4.37 8.47 -4.78
CA THR A 315 -5.22 7.39 -5.29
C THR A 315 -5.27 7.48 -6.80
N ASN A 316 -4.60 6.54 -7.48
CA ASN A 316 -4.53 6.48 -8.94
C ASN A 316 -4.05 7.79 -9.59
N VAL A 317 -3.07 8.45 -8.97
CA VAL A 317 -2.43 9.65 -9.47
C VAL A 317 -1.20 9.25 -10.27
N TYR A 318 -1.12 9.68 -11.52
CA TYR A 318 -0.02 9.38 -12.44
C TYR A 318 0.75 10.62 -12.87
N GLU A 319 0.28 11.79 -12.46
CA GLU A 319 0.89 13.09 -12.78
C GLU A 319 0.88 14.01 -11.56
N LEU A 320 1.93 14.80 -11.40
CA LEU A 320 2.04 15.83 -10.37
C LEU A 320 2.79 17.05 -10.95
N LYS A 321 2.21 18.24 -10.79
CA LYS A 321 2.91 19.50 -11.10
C LYS A 321 3.77 19.89 -9.91
N LEU A 322 5.06 20.14 -10.14
CA LEU A 322 5.96 20.53 -9.05
C LEU A 322 5.61 21.91 -8.45
N ALA A 323 4.97 22.76 -9.24
CA ALA A 323 4.46 24.05 -8.74
C ALA A 323 3.51 23.92 -7.55
N ASP A 324 2.78 22.78 -7.42
CA ASP A 324 1.86 22.51 -6.30
C ASP A 324 2.60 22.28 -4.96
N MET A 325 3.93 22.16 -4.99
CA MET A 325 4.78 22.00 -3.81
C MET A 325 5.39 23.33 -3.33
N ASN A 326 5.31 24.39 -4.12
CA ASN A 326 6.00 25.66 -3.84
C ASN A 326 5.48 26.37 -2.59
N SER A 327 4.18 26.30 -2.32
CA SER A 327 3.59 26.92 -1.12
C SER A 327 4.17 26.38 0.18
N ASP A 328 4.44 25.08 0.23
CA ASP A 328 4.96 24.42 1.42
C ASP A 328 6.49 24.63 1.55
N LEU A 329 7.19 24.65 0.41
CA LEU A 329 8.64 24.86 0.38
C LEU A 329 9.04 26.28 0.74
N ASP A 330 8.24 27.28 0.33
CA ASP A 330 8.48 28.70 0.59
C ASP A 330 9.97 29.11 0.45
N LEU A 331 10.56 28.84 -0.72
CA LEU A 331 11.98 29.09 -0.95
C LEU A 331 12.34 30.58 -0.90
N SER A 332 11.35 31.46 -1.09
CA SER A 332 11.53 32.90 -1.03
C SER A 332 11.85 33.41 0.37
N SER A 333 11.49 32.68 1.43
CA SER A 333 11.76 33.02 2.82
C SER A 333 13.07 32.46 3.37
N LEU A 334 13.86 31.78 2.53
CA LEU A 334 15.17 31.27 2.94
C LEU A 334 16.16 32.41 3.22
N ALA A 335 16.90 32.28 4.31
CA ALA A 335 18.02 33.19 4.63
C ALA A 335 19.14 33.04 3.60
N LYS A 336 20.04 34.02 3.51
CA LYS A 336 21.26 33.88 2.70
C LYS A 336 22.10 32.71 3.22
N GLY A 337 22.52 31.84 2.31
CA GLY A 337 23.28 30.64 2.68
C GLY A 337 23.38 29.63 1.54
N SER A 338 24.12 28.56 1.81
CA SER A 338 24.27 27.41 0.92
C SER A 338 23.31 26.32 1.34
N TYR A 339 22.62 25.71 0.38
CA TYR A 339 21.60 24.72 0.59
C TYR A 339 21.71 23.58 -0.42
N THR A 340 21.26 22.38 -0.03
CA THR A 340 21.09 21.26 -0.93
C THR A 340 19.60 21.00 -1.13
N TYR A 341 19.14 21.03 -2.36
CA TYR A 341 17.80 20.61 -2.77
C TYR A 341 17.80 19.16 -3.19
N THR A 342 16.76 18.41 -2.82
CA THR A 342 16.51 17.03 -3.29
C THR A 342 15.03 16.84 -3.55
N LEU A 343 14.69 16.25 -4.71
CA LEU A 343 13.34 15.78 -5.06
C LEU A 343 13.35 14.26 -5.15
N ARG A 344 12.71 13.61 -4.20
CA ARG A 344 12.47 12.17 -4.21
C ARG A 344 11.05 11.86 -4.63
N VAL A 345 10.88 10.89 -5.53
CA VAL A 345 9.56 10.43 -5.99
C VAL A 345 9.52 8.91 -5.92
N ALA A 346 8.38 8.37 -5.50
CA ALA A 346 8.21 6.94 -5.36
C ALA A 346 6.91 6.42 -6.00
N ILE A 347 6.99 5.19 -6.43
CA ILE A 347 5.89 4.30 -6.78
C ILE A 347 5.93 3.07 -5.85
N ALA A 348 4.99 2.14 -5.96
CA ALA A 348 4.97 0.93 -5.12
C ALA A 348 6.28 0.11 -5.18
N ARG A 349 7.02 0.15 -6.29
CA ARG A 349 8.30 -0.57 -6.48
C ARG A 349 9.52 0.13 -5.88
N GLY A 350 9.35 1.27 -5.21
CA GLY A 350 10.41 2.01 -4.55
C GLY A 350 10.46 3.48 -4.95
N GLY A 351 11.48 4.18 -4.46
CA GLY A 351 11.71 5.59 -4.72
C GLY A 351 13.02 5.88 -5.45
N ALA A 352 13.10 7.07 -6.03
CA ALA A 352 14.29 7.59 -6.68
C ALA A 352 14.43 9.09 -6.43
N ASP A 353 15.66 9.54 -6.20
CA ASP A 353 16.00 10.95 -6.18
C ASP A 353 16.13 11.43 -7.64
N LEU A 354 15.09 12.09 -8.15
CA LEU A 354 15.07 12.61 -9.52
C LEU A 354 15.99 13.80 -9.66
N GLU A 355 16.07 14.65 -8.64
CA GLU A 355 16.96 15.80 -8.60
C GLU A 355 17.68 15.89 -7.26
N SER A 356 18.95 16.25 -7.30
CA SER A 356 19.71 16.69 -6.14
C SER A 356 20.83 17.62 -6.62
N PHE A 357 20.90 18.81 -6.02
CA PHE A 357 21.96 19.78 -6.32
C PHE A 357 22.07 20.84 -5.23
N ASP A 358 23.26 21.46 -5.15
CA ASP A 358 23.52 22.57 -4.26
C ASP A 358 23.15 23.91 -4.91
N PHE A 359 22.65 24.85 -4.12
CA PHE A 359 22.34 26.20 -4.55
C PHE A 359 22.60 27.22 -3.43
N VAL A 360 22.66 28.49 -3.79
CA VAL A 360 22.94 29.63 -2.89
C VAL A 360 21.82 30.66 -3.00
N ILE A 361 21.30 31.09 -1.84
CA ILE A 361 20.40 32.26 -1.75
C ILE A 361 21.21 33.52 -1.48
#